data_22e741dd34f87a2f78794c88a674cafb
#
_entry.id   22e741dd34f87a2f78794c88a674cafb
#
_cell.length_a   1.000
_cell.length_b   1.000
_cell.length_c   1.000
_cell.angle_alpha   90.00
_cell.angle_beta   90.00
_cell.angle_gamma   90.00
#
_symmetry.space_group_name_H-M   'P 1'
#
loop_
_entity.id
_entity.type
_entity.pdbx_description
1 polymer ?
#
loop_
_entity_poly.entity_id
_entity_poly.type
_entity_poly.pdbx_seq_one_letter_code
_entity_poly.pdbx_strand_id
1 'polypeptide(L)'
;MAALPPRSQIGLGLALCLAMASGPAAAHGMKFRNAQVETLSFAKLDGWKNDDQAAAFQTYMKSCSAILQGTRAVRAARPVYGGLYKACEKAAALAAAGTVDRAQARKFFEDNFRPVRILPEVHSYGYYTGADGFYTGYYEAEVAGSRVKTKDYNVPFYGVPAKIAGKKSTVFAQYNRTEIEKGVLAGKGLELCWVKNPVDVFFAQIQGSTRVKLDDGQLLRLNYIASNGKPYTPVGRLMIDAGLCTPEDMSMDKIREYMEANPKEGEALRMKNRSYVFFSETRLNPNDEPLGAQGIPLTPGRSLAVDPTIHVYGTPIWIDAKFPITGDVPKDNFRHLMFAQDTGSAIRGAARADIYFGHGEDVPHIAGRIKQFGKFVMLVPKGVVLVGSAPEPVEVIPLPRPRPKEIVAANAPARPALPKPRP
;
A
#
# COMPACT_ATOMS: atom_id res chain seq x y z
N MET A 1 2.78 -22.43 -97.99
CA MET A 1 3.49 -22.64 -96.71
C MET A 1 3.40 -21.36 -95.96
N ALA A 2 2.38 -21.23 -95.16
CA ALA A 2 2.17 -20.04 -94.35
C ALA A 2 1.74 -20.54 -92.93
N ALA A 3 2.52 -20.23 -91.94
CA ALA A 3 2.31 -20.59 -90.54
C ALA A 3 1.39 -19.56 -89.87
N LEU A 4 0.35 -20.04 -89.19
CA LEU A 4 -0.61 -19.28 -88.36
C LEU A 4 0.03 -18.97 -86.97
N PRO A 5 -0.27 -17.80 -86.38
CA PRO A 5 0.23 -17.46 -85.04
C PRO A 5 -0.68 -18.05 -83.94
N PRO A 6 -0.14 -18.23 -82.70
CA PRO A 6 -0.87 -18.84 -81.64
C PRO A 6 -1.80 -17.83 -80.91
N ARG A 7 -2.91 -18.34 -80.40
CA ARG A 7 -3.95 -17.67 -79.63
C ARG A 7 -3.41 -17.28 -78.22
N SER A 8 -3.60 -16.01 -77.89
CA SER A 8 -3.43 -15.51 -76.48
C SER A 8 -4.54 -16.04 -75.61
N GLN A 9 -4.14 -16.72 -74.51
CA GLN A 9 -5.04 -17.06 -73.40
C GLN A 9 -5.08 -15.90 -72.40
N ILE A 10 -6.26 -15.34 -72.26
CA ILE A 10 -6.55 -14.36 -71.18
C ILE A 10 -6.77 -15.14 -69.88
N GLY A 11 -5.77 -15.11 -69.01
CA GLY A 11 -5.88 -15.66 -67.64
C GLY A 11 -6.70 -14.72 -66.75
N LEU A 12 -7.87 -15.22 -66.30
CA LEU A 12 -8.71 -14.56 -65.36
C LEU A 12 -8.03 -14.71 -63.95
N GLY A 13 -7.35 -13.70 -63.49
CA GLY A 13 -6.76 -13.67 -62.13
C GLY A 13 -7.87 -13.50 -61.09
N LEU A 14 -8.16 -14.56 -60.37
CA LEU A 14 -9.04 -14.55 -59.20
C LEU A 14 -8.28 -13.92 -58.02
N ALA A 15 -8.52 -12.62 -57.76
CA ALA A 15 -8.01 -11.94 -56.57
C ALA A 15 -8.74 -12.49 -55.33
N LEU A 16 -8.08 -13.40 -54.62
CA LEU A 16 -8.52 -13.91 -53.33
C LEU A 16 -8.27 -12.82 -52.26
N CYS A 17 -9.30 -12.02 -51.96
CA CYS A 17 -9.30 -11.14 -50.80
C CYS A 17 -9.30 -11.99 -49.51
N LEU A 18 -8.11 -12.23 -48.94
CA LEU A 18 -8.02 -12.69 -47.56
C LEU A 18 -8.58 -11.58 -46.66
N ALA A 19 -9.84 -11.69 -46.30
CA ALA A 19 -10.39 -10.98 -45.15
C ALA A 19 -9.71 -11.55 -43.90
N MET A 20 -8.68 -10.86 -43.39
CA MET A 20 -8.17 -11.11 -42.06
C MET A 20 -9.29 -10.77 -41.10
N ALA A 21 -10.02 -11.79 -40.68
CA ALA A 21 -10.89 -11.70 -39.49
C ALA A 21 -9.98 -11.39 -38.30
N SER A 22 -9.91 -10.11 -37.95
CA SER A 22 -9.40 -9.71 -36.63
C SER A 22 -10.36 -10.34 -35.59
N GLY A 23 -9.96 -11.50 -35.08
CA GLY A 23 -10.65 -12.12 -33.95
C GLY A 23 -10.74 -11.10 -32.81
N PRO A 24 -11.83 -11.10 -32.05
CA PRO A 24 -11.94 -10.19 -30.92
C PRO A 24 -10.72 -10.39 -30.01
N ALA A 25 -9.97 -9.32 -29.78
CA ALA A 25 -8.90 -9.32 -28.79
C ALA A 25 -9.47 -9.89 -27.51
N ALA A 26 -8.93 -11.02 -27.06
CA ALA A 26 -9.40 -11.68 -25.84
C ALA A 26 -9.36 -10.65 -24.72
N ALA A 27 -10.53 -10.21 -24.28
CA ALA A 27 -10.67 -9.30 -23.17
C ALA A 27 -10.05 -10.00 -21.95
N HIS A 28 -8.87 -9.55 -21.53
CA HIS A 28 -8.20 -10.04 -20.35
C HIS A 28 -9.00 -9.56 -19.13
N GLY A 29 -10.02 -10.34 -18.80
CA GLY A 29 -10.85 -10.05 -17.64
C GLY A 29 -10.05 -10.20 -16.35
N MET A 30 -10.46 -9.44 -15.33
CA MET A 30 -9.86 -9.49 -14.01
C MET A 30 -10.16 -10.82 -13.34
N LYS A 31 -9.11 -11.63 -13.13
CA LYS A 31 -9.17 -12.88 -12.35
C LYS A 31 -8.48 -12.67 -11.01
N PHE A 32 -9.14 -13.03 -9.93
CA PHE A 32 -8.52 -13.16 -8.63
C PHE A 32 -8.11 -14.62 -8.41
N ARG A 33 -6.85 -14.85 -8.11
CA ARG A 33 -6.38 -16.18 -7.73
C ARG A 33 -6.95 -16.48 -6.33
N ASN A 34 -7.61 -17.63 -6.16
CA ASN A 34 -8.20 -18.08 -4.88
C ASN A 34 -9.27 -17.14 -4.31
N ALA A 35 -10.05 -16.50 -5.16
CA ALA A 35 -11.23 -15.74 -4.74
C ALA A 35 -12.29 -15.74 -5.85
N GLN A 36 -13.55 -15.78 -5.42
CA GLN A 36 -14.71 -15.54 -6.27
C GLN A 36 -15.07 -14.05 -6.22
N VAL A 37 -15.82 -13.59 -7.20
CA VAL A 37 -16.30 -12.22 -7.25
C VAL A 37 -17.81 -12.20 -7.47
N GLU A 38 -18.49 -11.31 -6.73
CA GLU A 38 -19.92 -11.08 -6.82
C GLU A 38 -20.16 -9.62 -7.18
N THR A 39 -20.86 -9.37 -8.30
CA THR A 39 -21.26 -8.00 -8.65
C THR A 39 -22.44 -7.58 -7.81
N LEU A 40 -22.33 -6.41 -7.18
CA LEU A 40 -23.37 -5.82 -6.35
C LEU A 40 -23.90 -4.53 -6.97
N SER A 41 -25.02 -4.02 -6.41
CA SER A 41 -25.45 -2.64 -6.60
C SER A 41 -25.07 -1.80 -5.38
N PHE A 42 -24.91 -0.49 -5.53
CA PHE A 42 -24.66 0.42 -4.40
C PHE A 42 -25.78 0.38 -3.34
N ALA A 43 -27.00 0.06 -3.75
CA ALA A 43 -28.12 -0.10 -2.81
C ALA A 43 -27.95 -1.27 -1.83
N LYS A 44 -27.09 -2.26 -2.17
CA LYS A 44 -26.76 -3.41 -1.30
C LYS A 44 -25.55 -3.16 -0.39
N LEU A 45 -24.94 -1.98 -0.45
CA LEU A 45 -23.85 -1.59 0.43
C LEU A 45 -24.42 -0.94 1.69
N ASP A 46 -24.45 -1.69 2.77
CA ASP A 46 -24.95 -1.20 4.06
C ASP A 46 -24.15 0.02 4.52
N GLY A 47 -24.84 1.13 4.80
CA GLY A 47 -24.20 2.37 5.25
C GLY A 47 -23.57 3.23 4.14
N TRP A 48 -23.63 2.83 2.86
CA TRP A 48 -23.03 3.59 1.75
C TRP A 48 -23.48 5.06 1.73
N LYS A 49 -24.77 5.31 1.96
CA LYS A 49 -25.33 6.67 2.00
C LYS A 49 -24.92 7.47 3.24
N ASN A 50 -24.39 6.80 4.26
CA ASN A 50 -24.02 7.42 5.54
C ASN A 50 -22.55 7.77 5.66
N ASP A 51 -21.71 7.27 4.76
CA ASP A 51 -20.27 7.60 4.74
C ASP A 51 -20.06 9.06 4.31
N ASP A 52 -18.94 9.64 4.75
CA ASP A 52 -18.48 10.94 4.26
C ASP A 52 -17.76 10.78 2.92
N GLN A 53 -18.56 10.76 1.84
CA GLN A 53 -18.02 10.64 0.51
C GLN A 53 -17.29 11.89 0.02
N ALA A 54 -17.50 13.06 0.61
CA ALA A 54 -16.67 14.23 0.31
C ALA A 54 -15.24 14.02 0.79
N ALA A 55 -15.04 13.57 2.03
CA ALA A 55 -13.71 13.19 2.54
C ALA A 55 -13.09 12.04 1.74
N ALA A 56 -13.90 11.04 1.33
CA ALA A 56 -13.44 9.97 0.44
C ALA A 56 -12.98 10.51 -0.92
N PHE A 57 -13.72 11.45 -1.51
CA PHE A 57 -13.35 12.08 -2.78
C PHE A 57 -12.04 12.86 -2.67
N GLN A 58 -11.83 13.61 -1.59
CA GLN A 58 -10.56 14.31 -1.35
C GLN A 58 -9.39 13.32 -1.27
N THR A 59 -9.58 12.18 -0.60
CA THR A 59 -8.56 11.12 -0.55
C THR A 59 -8.33 10.49 -1.92
N TYR A 60 -9.38 10.27 -2.71
CA TYR A 60 -9.29 9.78 -4.08
C TYR A 60 -8.49 10.75 -4.97
N MET A 61 -8.67 12.05 -4.81
CA MET A 61 -7.94 13.07 -5.56
C MET A 61 -6.42 13.01 -5.32
N LYS A 62 -5.96 12.62 -4.12
CA LYS A 62 -4.53 12.36 -3.89
C LYS A 62 -4.03 11.22 -4.78
N SER A 63 -4.77 10.10 -4.86
CA SER A 63 -4.45 9.00 -5.77
C SER A 63 -4.53 9.40 -7.24
N CYS A 64 -5.53 10.19 -7.62
CA CYS A 64 -5.69 10.68 -8.98
C CYS A 64 -4.52 11.56 -9.42
N SER A 65 -4.01 12.42 -8.54
CA SER A 65 -2.80 13.21 -8.83
C SER A 65 -1.63 12.30 -9.23
N ALA A 66 -1.37 11.23 -8.47
CA ALA A 66 -0.31 10.27 -8.77
C ALA A 66 -0.57 9.49 -10.08
N ILE A 67 -1.83 9.09 -10.31
CA ILE A 67 -2.24 8.35 -11.52
C ILE A 67 -2.06 9.21 -12.77
N LEU A 68 -2.55 10.45 -12.76
CA LEU A 68 -2.50 11.35 -13.91
C LEU A 68 -1.07 11.83 -14.22
N GLN A 69 -0.21 11.93 -13.20
CA GLN A 69 1.20 12.26 -13.37
C GLN A 69 2.06 11.07 -13.82
N GLY A 70 1.51 9.86 -13.85
CA GLY A 70 2.23 8.67 -14.27
C GLY A 70 3.40 8.30 -13.36
N THR A 71 3.24 8.39 -12.04
CA THR A 71 4.30 8.06 -11.08
C THR A 71 4.69 6.58 -11.14
N ARG A 72 5.93 6.24 -10.72
CA ARG A 72 6.43 4.87 -10.71
C ARG A 72 5.62 3.90 -9.84
N ALA A 73 4.95 4.41 -8.82
CA ALA A 73 4.12 3.63 -7.92
C ALA A 73 2.82 3.16 -8.57
N VAL A 74 2.43 3.74 -9.70
CA VAL A 74 1.25 3.34 -10.45
C VAL A 74 1.66 2.24 -11.42
N ARG A 75 1.17 1.02 -11.20
CA ARG A 75 1.44 -0.11 -12.09
C ARG A 75 0.58 0.00 -13.35
N ALA A 76 1.23 0.39 -14.44
CA ALA A 76 0.66 0.33 -15.78
C ALA A 76 0.34 -1.13 -16.19
N ALA A 77 -0.46 -1.31 -17.23
CA ALA A 77 -0.73 -2.58 -17.90
C ALA A 77 -1.77 -3.52 -17.26
N ARG A 78 -2.64 -3.01 -16.39
CA ARG A 78 -3.82 -3.79 -15.96
C ARG A 78 -5.09 -3.10 -16.42
N PRO A 79 -6.16 -3.84 -16.78
CA PRO A 79 -7.44 -3.25 -17.22
C PRO A 79 -7.99 -2.23 -16.21
N VAL A 80 -7.83 -2.52 -14.90
CA VAL A 80 -8.26 -1.63 -13.81
C VAL A 80 -7.54 -0.29 -13.87
N TYR A 81 -6.25 -0.26 -14.21
CA TYR A 81 -5.49 0.98 -14.30
C TYR A 81 -6.05 1.94 -15.36
N GLY A 82 -6.33 1.45 -16.56
CA GLY A 82 -6.92 2.26 -17.63
C GLY A 82 -8.27 2.86 -17.22
N GLY A 83 -9.11 2.06 -16.54
CA GLY A 83 -10.39 2.54 -16.00
C GLY A 83 -10.21 3.58 -14.90
N LEU A 84 -9.22 3.40 -14.00
CA LEU A 84 -8.90 4.38 -12.96
C LEU A 84 -8.40 5.70 -13.56
N TYR A 85 -7.59 5.65 -14.62
CA TYR A 85 -7.10 6.85 -15.30
C TYR A 85 -8.26 7.70 -15.82
N LYS A 86 -9.22 7.09 -16.54
CA LYS A 86 -10.43 7.79 -17.02
C LYS A 86 -11.29 8.35 -15.86
N ALA A 87 -11.45 7.58 -14.80
CA ALA A 87 -12.18 8.06 -13.64
C ALA A 87 -11.47 9.24 -12.96
N CYS A 88 -10.12 9.23 -12.92
CA CYS A 88 -9.34 10.34 -12.38
C CYS A 88 -9.41 11.60 -13.24
N GLU A 89 -9.46 11.50 -14.58
CA GLU A 89 -9.70 12.65 -15.45
C GLU A 89 -11.05 13.31 -15.14
N LYS A 90 -12.10 12.51 -14.95
CA LYS A 90 -13.43 13.02 -14.57
C LYS A 90 -13.44 13.61 -13.16
N ALA A 91 -12.73 12.98 -12.21
CA ALA A 91 -12.59 13.51 -10.85
C ALA A 91 -11.88 14.87 -10.84
N ALA A 92 -10.81 15.01 -11.63
CA ALA A 92 -10.07 16.26 -11.77
C ALA A 92 -10.94 17.36 -12.39
N ALA A 93 -11.73 17.03 -13.42
CA ALA A 93 -12.67 17.98 -14.02
C ALA A 93 -13.76 18.42 -13.05
N LEU A 94 -14.31 17.48 -12.24
CA LEU A 94 -15.30 17.80 -11.22
C LEU A 94 -14.71 18.70 -10.11
N ALA A 95 -13.49 18.42 -9.65
CA ALA A 95 -12.81 19.23 -8.63
C ALA A 95 -12.44 20.62 -9.14
N ALA A 96 -12.11 20.76 -10.45
CA ALA A 96 -11.82 22.07 -11.07
C ALA A 96 -13.07 22.95 -11.18
N ALA A 97 -14.26 22.38 -11.19
CA ALA A 97 -15.52 23.12 -11.21
C ALA A 97 -15.91 23.73 -9.86
N GLY A 98 -15.24 23.38 -8.76
CA GLY A 98 -15.47 23.90 -7.41
C GLY A 98 -15.39 22.85 -6.32
N THR A 99 -15.83 23.22 -5.12
CA THR A 99 -15.88 22.31 -3.98
C THR A 99 -16.88 21.18 -4.23
N VAL A 100 -16.44 19.95 -4.11
CA VAL A 100 -17.28 18.75 -4.30
C VAL A 100 -17.93 18.38 -2.98
N ASP A 101 -19.25 18.52 -2.89
CA ASP A 101 -20.01 18.15 -1.72
C ASP A 101 -20.24 16.63 -1.63
N ARG A 102 -20.85 16.18 -0.52
CA ARG A 102 -21.11 14.76 -0.26
C ARG A 102 -22.02 14.10 -1.31
N ALA A 103 -23.03 14.81 -1.81
CA ALA A 103 -23.96 14.27 -2.80
C ALA A 103 -23.30 14.14 -4.17
N GLN A 104 -22.53 15.15 -4.57
CA GLN A 104 -21.74 15.15 -5.80
C GLN A 104 -20.68 14.06 -5.78
N ALA A 105 -19.93 13.92 -4.67
CA ALA A 105 -18.94 12.87 -4.49
C ALA A 105 -19.55 11.47 -4.58
N ARG A 106 -20.68 11.24 -3.89
CA ARG A 106 -21.41 9.97 -3.98
C ARG A 106 -21.84 9.67 -5.41
N LYS A 107 -22.47 10.64 -6.08
CA LYS A 107 -22.87 10.50 -7.48
C LYS A 107 -21.69 10.18 -8.39
N PHE A 108 -20.53 10.83 -8.17
CA PHE A 108 -19.32 10.56 -8.91
C PHE A 108 -18.91 9.08 -8.80
N PHE A 109 -18.85 8.52 -7.58
CA PHE A 109 -18.49 7.10 -7.41
C PHE A 109 -19.55 6.17 -8.01
N GLU A 110 -20.82 6.45 -7.82
CA GLU A 110 -21.91 5.65 -8.38
C GLU A 110 -21.94 5.67 -9.92
N ASP A 111 -21.62 6.79 -10.54
CA ASP A 111 -21.60 6.94 -12.00
C ASP A 111 -20.38 6.27 -12.67
N ASN A 112 -19.23 6.25 -12.00
CA ASN A 112 -17.99 5.83 -12.62
C ASN A 112 -17.51 4.43 -12.20
N PHE A 113 -18.11 3.86 -11.17
CA PHE A 113 -17.72 2.56 -10.65
C PHE A 113 -18.92 1.61 -10.49
N ARG A 114 -18.60 0.33 -10.35
CA ARG A 114 -19.54 -0.72 -9.93
C ARG A 114 -18.94 -1.49 -8.75
N PRO A 115 -19.72 -1.81 -7.72
CA PRO A 115 -19.24 -2.57 -6.59
C PRO A 115 -19.13 -4.05 -6.94
N VAL A 116 -17.99 -4.63 -6.54
CA VAL A 116 -17.68 -6.05 -6.74
C VAL A 116 -17.14 -6.59 -5.41
N ARG A 117 -17.92 -7.45 -4.76
CA ARG A 117 -17.50 -8.14 -3.54
C ARG A 117 -16.47 -9.20 -3.90
N ILE A 118 -15.37 -9.24 -3.16
CA ILE A 118 -14.37 -10.28 -3.26
C ILE A 118 -14.64 -11.28 -2.13
N LEU A 119 -14.86 -12.54 -2.53
CA LEU A 119 -15.10 -13.68 -1.64
C LEU A 119 -13.86 -14.56 -1.71
N PRO A 120 -12.91 -14.42 -0.78
CA PRO A 120 -11.75 -15.29 -0.76
C PRO A 120 -12.20 -16.74 -0.48
N GLU A 121 -11.51 -17.70 -1.06
CA GLU A 121 -11.58 -19.06 -0.51
C GLU A 121 -11.19 -19.00 0.97
N VAL A 122 -11.73 -19.87 1.82
CA VAL A 122 -11.45 -19.87 3.26
C VAL A 122 -9.94 -19.81 3.48
N HIS A 123 -9.46 -18.71 4.00
CA HIS A 123 -8.04 -18.49 4.29
C HIS A 123 -7.80 -18.46 5.78
N SER A 124 -6.71 -19.10 6.16
CA SER A 124 -6.14 -18.97 7.50
C SER A 124 -5.08 -17.86 7.49
N TYR A 125 -5.30 -16.83 8.25
CA TYR A 125 -4.31 -15.81 8.55
C TYR A 125 -3.70 -16.07 9.94
N GLY A 126 -2.82 -17.08 9.99
CA GLY A 126 -2.34 -17.62 11.27
C GLY A 126 -3.44 -18.40 11.99
N TYR A 127 -3.88 -17.89 13.14
CA TYR A 127 -4.98 -18.49 13.93
C TYR A 127 -6.38 -18.00 13.50
N TYR A 128 -6.46 -17.01 12.62
CA TYR A 128 -7.74 -16.44 12.19
C TYR A 128 -8.18 -17.07 10.87
N THR A 129 -9.37 -17.63 10.85
CA THR A 129 -9.94 -18.30 9.67
C THR A 129 -11.31 -17.70 9.36
N GLY A 130 -11.56 -17.37 8.10
CA GLY A 130 -12.84 -16.82 7.66
C GLY A 130 -12.99 -16.82 6.15
N ALA A 131 -14.23 -16.61 5.70
CA ALA A 131 -14.61 -16.56 4.29
C ALA A 131 -14.85 -15.13 3.77
N ASP A 132 -14.64 -14.13 4.60
CA ASP A 132 -14.72 -12.70 4.25
C ASP A 132 -13.31 -12.08 4.20
N GLY A 133 -13.23 -10.80 3.83
CA GLY A 133 -11.98 -10.06 3.88
C GLY A 133 -11.42 -9.98 5.30
N PHE A 134 -10.11 -10.00 5.43
CA PHE A 134 -9.41 -9.91 6.70
C PHE A 134 -8.68 -8.58 6.84
N TYR A 135 -8.89 -7.92 7.96
CA TYR A 135 -8.39 -6.58 8.25
C TYR A 135 -7.50 -6.56 9.48
N THR A 136 -6.42 -5.77 9.39
CA THR A 136 -5.61 -5.34 10.53
C THR A 136 -5.48 -3.82 10.46
N GLY A 137 -4.82 -3.22 11.47
CA GLY A 137 -4.58 -1.79 11.52
C GLY A 137 -3.10 -1.47 11.63
N TYR A 138 -2.70 -0.32 11.08
CA TYR A 138 -1.38 0.25 11.24
C TYR A 138 -1.45 1.77 11.43
N TYR A 139 -0.33 2.34 11.89
CA TYR A 139 -0.26 3.73 12.29
C TYR A 139 1.16 4.29 12.10
N GLU A 140 1.35 5.58 12.18
CA GLU A 140 2.67 6.17 12.25
C GLU A 140 3.13 6.27 13.71
N ALA A 141 4.16 5.51 14.08
CA ALA A 141 4.68 5.50 15.44
C ALA A 141 5.30 6.86 15.82
N GLU A 142 5.13 7.29 17.07
CA GLU A 142 5.80 8.45 17.63
C GLU A 142 6.78 8.00 18.72
N VAL A 143 8.04 8.42 18.65
CA VAL A 143 9.10 8.05 19.57
C VAL A 143 9.98 9.24 19.92
N ALA A 144 10.55 9.24 21.12
CA ALA A 144 11.56 10.23 21.50
C ALA A 144 12.96 9.80 21.01
N GLY A 145 13.77 10.75 20.54
CA GLY A 145 15.10 10.45 20.00
C GLY A 145 16.08 11.60 20.06
N SER A 146 17.30 11.35 19.57
CA SER A 146 18.37 12.34 19.45
C SER A 146 19.12 12.18 18.12
N ARG A 147 19.63 13.28 17.57
CA ARG A 147 20.50 13.25 16.37
C ARG A 147 21.89 12.73 16.69
N VAL A 148 22.28 12.71 17.93
CA VAL A 148 23.57 12.24 18.38
C VAL A 148 23.40 11.06 19.32
N LYS A 149 24.33 10.11 19.29
CA LYS A 149 24.36 8.99 20.21
C LYS A 149 24.70 9.52 21.62
N THR A 150 23.86 9.17 22.60
CA THR A 150 24.08 9.50 24.02
C THR A 150 24.03 8.23 24.85
N LYS A 151 24.17 8.36 26.18
CA LYS A 151 23.98 7.23 27.11
C LYS A 151 22.53 6.70 27.05
N ASP A 152 21.56 7.60 26.93
CA ASP A 152 20.12 7.25 26.93
C ASP A 152 19.61 6.93 25.53
N TYR A 153 20.05 7.69 24.51
CA TYR A 153 19.68 7.47 23.11
C TYR A 153 20.83 6.72 22.42
N ASN A 154 20.78 5.41 22.40
CA ASN A 154 21.87 4.56 21.92
C ASN A 154 21.47 3.50 20.88
N VAL A 155 20.19 3.37 20.58
CA VAL A 155 19.64 2.45 19.59
C VAL A 155 19.41 3.19 18.28
N PRO A 156 20.10 2.82 17.16
CA PRO A 156 20.04 3.58 15.92
C PRO A 156 18.81 3.24 15.05
N PHE A 157 18.26 4.25 14.42
CA PHE A 157 17.52 4.08 13.16
C PHE A 157 18.49 4.13 11.99
N TYR A 158 18.54 3.07 11.21
CA TYR A 158 19.43 3.00 10.06
C TYR A 158 18.76 3.43 8.76
N GLY A 159 19.48 4.25 7.98
CA GLY A 159 19.21 4.55 6.59
C GLY A 159 19.96 3.62 5.63
N VAL A 160 20.04 4.05 4.37
CA VAL A 160 20.79 3.38 3.32
C VAL A 160 21.81 4.32 2.69
N PRO A 161 22.89 3.81 2.09
CA PRO A 161 23.85 4.64 1.38
C PRO A 161 23.15 5.50 0.31
N ALA A 162 23.46 6.80 0.25
CA ALA A 162 22.83 7.74 -0.67
C ALA A 162 22.86 7.30 -2.15
N LYS A 163 23.94 6.61 -2.56
CA LYS A 163 24.12 6.10 -3.93
C LYS A 163 23.05 5.09 -4.37
N ILE A 164 22.41 4.37 -3.42
CA ILE A 164 21.43 3.32 -3.68
C ILE A 164 20.03 3.65 -3.15
N ALA A 165 19.90 4.76 -2.43
CA ALA A 165 18.60 5.21 -1.92
C ALA A 165 17.58 5.39 -3.05
N GLY A 166 16.39 4.80 -2.90
CA GLY A 166 15.32 4.81 -3.90
C GLY A 166 15.58 4.01 -5.19
N LYS A 167 16.77 3.42 -5.35
CA LYS A 167 17.13 2.60 -6.53
C LYS A 167 16.94 1.11 -6.31
N LYS A 168 17.04 0.65 -5.06
CA LYS A 168 16.89 -0.75 -4.67
C LYS A 168 15.96 -0.86 -3.48
N SER A 169 14.99 -1.75 -3.56
CA SER A 169 14.09 -2.10 -2.45
C SER A 169 14.71 -3.09 -1.47
N THR A 170 15.79 -3.76 -1.86
CA THR A 170 16.53 -4.71 -1.04
C THR A 170 17.98 -4.28 -0.92
N VAL A 171 18.45 -4.14 0.31
CA VAL A 171 19.83 -3.73 0.65
C VAL A 171 20.37 -4.61 1.78
N PHE A 172 21.66 -4.77 1.86
CA PHE A 172 22.33 -5.55 2.92
C PHE A 172 21.75 -6.97 3.09
N ALA A 173 21.37 -7.61 1.96
CA ALA A 173 20.71 -8.92 1.96
C ALA A 173 21.55 -10.05 2.60
N GLN A 174 22.86 -9.86 2.76
CA GLN A 174 23.76 -10.78 3.47
C GLN A 174 23.50 -10.80 4.99
N TYR A 175 22.96 -9.72 5.56
CA TYR A 175 22.73 -9.62 6.99
C TYR A 175 21.25 -9.82 7.34
N ASN A 176 21.00 -10.51 8.45
CA ASN A 176 19.68 -10.61 9.08
C ASN A 176 19.57 -9.59 10.23
N ARG A 177 18.38 -9.52 10.87
CA ARG A 177 18.15 -8.63 12.01
C ARG A 177 19.18 -8.79 13.11
N THR A 178 19.51 -10.01 13.50
CA THR A 178 20.44 -10.29 14.60
C THR A 178 21.81 -9.66 14.37
N GLU A 179 22.34 -9.78 13.16
CA GLU A 179 23.65 -9.20 12.79
C GLU A 179 23.59 -7.67 12.77
N ILE A 180 22.49 -7.11 12.27
CA ILE A 180 22.33 -5.66 12.21
C ILE A 180 22.17 -5.07 13.61
N GLU A 181 21.32 -5.64 14.45
CA GLU A 181 21.15 -5.17 15.84
C GLU A 181 22.41 -5.39 16.70
N LYS A 182 23.24 -6.40 16.39
CA LYS A 182 24.57 -6.59 17.01
C LYS A 182 25.65 -5.64 16.47
N GLY A 183 25.29 -4.70 15.58
CA GLY A 183 26.13 -3.58 15.19
C GLY A 183 26.99 -3.80 13.95
N VAL A 184 26.71 -4.76 13.06
CA VAL A 184 27.46 -4.96 11.80
C VAL A 184 27.44 -3.72 10.90
N LEU A 185 26.48 -2.80 11.08
CA LEU A 185 26.35 -1.53 10.37
C LEU A 185 26.83 -0.32 11.19
N ALA A 186 27.23 -0.49 12.43
CA ALA A 186 27.67 0.61 13.29
C ALA A 186 28.90 1.32 12.74
N GLY A 187 28.91 2.64 12.83
CA GLY A 187 30.02 3.48 12.35
C GLY A 187 30.18 3.58 10.82
N LYS A 188 29.19 3.11 10.06
CA LYS A 188 29.19 3.23 8.58
C LYS A 188 28.51 4.51 8.08
N GLY A 189 28.13 5.41 8.99
CA GLY A 189 27.46 6.68 8.65
C GLY A 189 26.06 6.49 8.10
N LEU A 190 25.37 5.42 8.54
CA LEU A 190 24.02 5.06 8.12
C LEU A 190 22.99 5.41 9.19
N GLU A 191 23.42 5.81 10.37
CA GLU A 191 22.58 6.19 11.50
C GLU A 191 21.90 7.53 11.19
N LEU A 192 20.55 7.53 11.23
CA LEU A 192 19.72 8.74 11.01
C LEU A 192 19.47 9.49 12.33
N CYS A 193 19.20 8.74 13.37
CA CYS A 193 19.01 9.20 14.75
C CYS A 193 19.12 8.00 15.68
N TRP A 194 19.07 8.27 17.00
CA TRP A 194 19.09 7.27 18.07
C TRP A 194 17.86 7.43 18.95
N VAL A 195 17.33 6.30 19.43
CA VAL A 195 16.23 6.20 20.38
C VAL A 195 16.65 5.40 21.60
N LYS A 196 15.78 5.34 22.63
CA LYS A 196 16.09 4.65 23.89
C LYS A 196 15.88 3.15 23.81
N ASN A 197 14.79 2.73 23.13
CA ASN A 197 14.30 1.37 23.21
C ASN A 197 14.36 0.66 21.84
N PRO A 198 15.02 -0.52 21.73
CA PRO A 198 15.03 -1.29 20.49
C PRO A 198 13.64 -1.81 20.08
N VAL A 199 12.69 -1.90 21.03
CA VAL A 199 11.29 -2.24 20.73
C VAL A 199 10.64 -1.15 19.90
N ASP A 200 10.95 0.13 20.12
CA ASP A 200 10.45 1.24 19.33
C ASP A 200 10.91 1.17 17.88
N VAL A 201 12.19 0.86 17.64
CA VAL A 201 12.72 0.64 16.30
C VAL A 201 12.03 -0.54 15.63
N PHE A 202 11.82 -1.63 16.36
CA PHE A 202 11.15 -2.83 15.85
C PHE A 202 9.71 -2.53 15.43
N PHE A 203 8.94 -1.82 16.26
CA PHE A 203 7.56 -1.44 15.90
C PHE A 203 7.52 -0.44 14.75
N ALA A 204 8.38 0.57 14.73
CA ALA A 204 8.48 1.50 13.60
C ALA A 204 8.78 0.78 12.27
N GLN A 205 9.59 -0.28 12.30
CA GLN A 205 9.88 -1.11 11.13
C GLN A 205 8.68 -1.93 10.65
N ILE A 206 7.79 -2.35 11.56
CA ILE A 206 6.54 -3.02 11.22
C ILE A 206 5.56 -2.03 10.60
N GLN A 207 5.46 -0.81 11.18
CA GLN A 207 4.56 0.25 10.71
C GLN A 207 5.02 0.88 9.38
N GLY A 208 6.32 0.91 9.10
CA GLY A 208 6.90 1.47 7.88
C GLY A 208 7.21 2.97 7.93
N SER A 209 6.75 3.69 8.96
CA SER A 209 7.06 5.10 9.20
C SER A 209 7.10 5.41 10.69
N THR A 210 7.76 6.52 11.04
CA THR A 210 7.79 7.00 12.43
C THR A 210 8.08 8.50 12.49
N ARG A 211 7.51 9.13 13.51
CA ARG A 211 7.82 10.51 13.97
C ARG A 211 8.79 10.40 15.12
N VAL A 212 9.97 10.96 14.99
CA VAL A 212 10.94 11.03 16.08
C VAL A 212 10.94 12.46 16.62
N LYS A 213 10.46 12.61 17.85
CA LYS A 213 10.54 13.88 18.61
C LYS A 213 11.95 13.97 19.17
N LEU A 214 12.77 14.83 18.59
CA LEU A 214 14.15 15.00 18.97
C LEU A 214 14.27 15.81 20.27
N ASP A 215 15.37 15.58 20.98
CA ASP A 215 15.71 16.27 22.24
C ASP A 215 15.95 17.79 22.08
N ASP A 216 16.18 18.26 20.83
CA ASP A 216 16.24 19.69 20.46
C ASP A 216 14.87 20.30 20.12
N GLY A 217 13.78 19.54 20.24
CA GLY A 217 12.41 19.94 19.92
C GLY A 217 12.03 19.80 18.46
N GLN A 218 12.95 19.39 17.58
CA GLN A 218 12.62 19.17 16.17
C GLN A 218 11.86 17.85 15.98
N LEU A 219 11.01 17.81 14.94
CA LEU A 219 10.32 16.62 14.51
C LEU A 219 11.02 16.03 13.29
N LEU A 220 11.61 14.84 13.46
CA LEU A 220 12.19 14.07 12.38
C LEU A 220 11.16 13.07 11.85
N ARG A 221 10.93 13.07 10.54
CA ARG A 221 10.03 12.14 9.87
C ARG A 221 10.83 11.07 9.12
N LEU A 222 10.60 9.81 9.48
CA LEU A 222 11.27 8.67 8.86
C LEU A 222 10.24 7.81 8.13
N ASN A 223 10.50 7.54 6.84
CA ASN A 223 9.70 6.64 6.01
C ASN A 223 10.53 5.46 5.50
N TYR A 224 9.88 4.32 5.28
CA TYR A 224 10.45 3.15 4.63
C TYR A 224 11.17 3.52 3.33
N ILE A 225 12.39 3.02 3.14
CA ILE A 225 13.14 3.18 1.89
C ILE A 225 13.55 1.83 1.29
N ALA A 226 13.89 0.85 2.12
CA ALA A 226 14.34 -0.46 1.71
C ALA A 226 14.22 -1.48 2.86
N SER A 227 14.40 -2.77 2.54
CA SER A 227 14.55 -3.83 3.53
C SER A 227 15.77 -4.68 3.23
N ASN A 228 16.14 -5.58 4.17
CA ASN A 228 17.17 -6.58 3.92
C ASN A 228 16.70 -7.77 3.07
N GLY A 229 15.43 -7.77 2.63
CA GLY A 229 14.86 -8.84 1.79
C GLY A 229 14.64 -10.18 2.50
N LYS A 230 14.90 -10.28 3.81
CA LYS A 230 14.61 -11.49 4.57
C LYS A 230 13.11 -11.63 4.82
N PRO A 231 12.60 -12.86 4.94
CA PRO A 231 11.19 -13.10 5.25
C PRO A 231 10.78 -12.44 6.59
N TYR A 232 9.59 -11.86 6.59
CA TYR A 232 8.96 -11.37 7.80
C TYR A 232 8.39 -12.54 8.60
N THR A 233 8.67 -12.58 9.90
CA THR A 233 8.09 -13.53 10.85
C THR A 233 7.18 -12.80 11.82
N PRO A 234 5.86 -13.09 11.84
CA PRO A 234 4.92 -12.49 12.78
C PRO A 234 5.23 -12.95 14.21
N VAL A 235 5.83 -12.08 15.01
CA VAL A 235 6.24 -12.43 16.38
C VAL A 235 5.05 -12.73 17.29
N GLY A 236 3.89 -12.10 17.07
CA GLY A 236 2.67 -12.41 17.80
C GLY A 236 2.23 -13.86 17.63
N ARG A 237 2.39 -14.44 16.43
CA ARG A 237 2.15 -15.86 16.22
C ARG A 237 3.08 -16.74 17.07
N LEU A 238 4.37 -16.38 17.14
CA LEU A 238 5.33 -17.11 17.96
C LEU A 238 5.00 -17.07 19.44
N MET A 239 4.42 -15.95 19.92
CA MET A 239 3.94 -15.84 21.31
C MET A 239 2.76 -16.77 21.57
N ILE A 240 1.81 -16.84 20.63
CA ILE A 240 0.67 -17.75 20.74
C ILE A 240 1.14 -19.21 20.68
N ASP A 241 2.01 -19.57 19.73
CA ASP A 241 2.60 -20.90 19.59
C ASP A 241 3.36 -21.34 20.87
N ALA A 242 3.95 -20.36 21.60
CA ALA A 242 4.64 -20.58 22.86
C ALA A 242 3.70 -20.57 24.09
N GLY A 243 2.39 -20.38 23.93
CA GLY A 243 1.42 -20.32 25.01
C GLY A 243 1.53 -19.06 25.89
N LEU A 244 2.19 -17.99 25.41
CA LEU A 244 2.36 -16.74 26.16
C LEU A 244 1.10 -15.87 26.16
N CYS A 245 0.18 -16.10 25.23
CA CYS A 245 -1.15 -15.49 25.17
C CYS A 245 -2.07 -16.30 24.26
N THR A 246 -3.38 -16.03 24.33
CA THR A 246 -4.37 -16.61 23.41
C THR A 246 -4.44 -15.79 22.10
N PRO A 247 -4.99 -16.36 21.00
CA PRO A 247 -5.24 -15.58 19.79
C PRO A 247 -6.18 -14.38 20.02
N GLU A 248 -7.13 -14.53 20.93
CA GLU A 248 -8.12 -13.51 21.28
C GLU A 248 -7.45 -12.30 21.97
N ASP A 249 -6.50 -12.55 22.87
CA ASP A 249 -5.79 -11.53 23.64
C ASP A 249 -4.63 -10.89 22.88
N MET A 250 -4.23 -11.48 21.76
CA MET A 250 -3.10 -10.99 20.99
C MET A 250 -3.38 -9.59 20.43
N SER A 251 -2.48 -8.64 20.75
CA SER A 251 -2.47 -7.28 20.21
C SER A 251 -1.02 -6.78 20.08
N MET A 252 -0.82 -5.63 19.44
CA MET A 252 0.50 -4.99 19.39
C MET A 252 0.95 -4.56 20.79
N ASP A 253 0.03 -4.11 21.64
CA ASP A 253 0.33 -3.75 23.03
C ASP A 253 0.83 -4.96 23.80
N LYS A 254 0.19 -6.12 23.64
CA LYS A 254 0.61 -7.36 24.32
C LYS A 254 2.01 -7.80 23.89
N ILE A 255 2.37 -7.62 22.62
CA ILE A 255 3.73 -7.90 22.14
C ILE A 255 4.73 -6.94 22.77
N ARG A 256 4.41 -5.64 22.81
CA ARG A 256 5.26 -4.60 23.40
C ARG A 256 5.46 -4.84 24.90
N GLU A 257 4.39 -5.01 25.66
CA GLU A 257 4.42 -5.30 27.08
C GLU A 257 5.32 -6.49 27.40
N TYR A 258 5.16 -7.59 26.64
CA TYR A 258 6.00 -8.78 26.85
C TYR A 258 7.48 -8.49 26.61
N MET A 259 7.81 -7.80 25.50
CA MET A 259 9.19 -7.49 25.13
C MET A 259 9.87 -6.54 26.12
N GLU A 260 9.12 -5.59 26.70
CA GLU A 260 9.63 -4.60 27.64
C GLU A 260 9.73 -5.18 29.07
N ALA A 261 8.77 -6.00 29.47
CA ALA A 261 8.81 -6.68 30.77
C ALA A 261 9.87 -7.79 30.86
N ASN A 262 10.23 -8.39 29.71
CA ASN A 262 11.17 -9.51 29.60
C ASN A 262 12.30 -9.19 28.59
N PRO A 263 13.27 -8.33 28.92
CA PRO A 263 14.22 -7.80 27.94
C PRO A 263 15.03 -8.86 27.18
N LYS A 264 15.47 -9.94 27.83
CA LYS A 264 16.25 -11.02 27.20
C LYS A 264 15.39 -11.88 26.27
N GLU A 265 14.23 -12.32 26.75
CA GLU A 265 13.27 -13.11 25.98
C GLU A 265 12.64 -12.29 24.86
N GLY A 266 12.37 -11.01 25.12
CA GLY A 266 11.91 -10.03 24.16
C GLY A 266 12.91 -9.77 23.04
N GLU A 267 14.21 -9.67 23.36
CA GLU A 267 15.28 -9.64 22.37
C GLU A 267 15.29 -10.92 21.53
N ALA A 268 15.27 -12.10 22.19
CA ALA A 268 15.26 -13.39 21.49
C ALA A 268 14.04 -13.53 20.57
N LEU A 269 12.85 -13.07 21.01
CA LEU A 269 11.64 -13.06 20.21
C LEU A 269 11.77 -12.12 19.01
N ARG A 270 12.29 -10.90 19.20
CA ARG A 270 12.51 -9.91 18.14
C ARG A 270 13.47 -10.44 17.08
N MET A 271 14.54 -11.15 17.48
CA MET A 271 15.52 -11.75 16.58
C MET A 271 14.96 -12.88 15.72
N LYS A 272 13.83 -13.51 16.09
CA LYS A 272 13.14 -14.48 15.23
C LYS A 272 12.61 -13.86 13.95
N ASN A 273 12.26 -12.57 13.96
CA ASN A 273 11.94 -11.84 12.73
C ASN A 273 13.21 -11.39 12.04
N ARG A 274 13.66 -12.16 11.04
CA ARG A 274 14.90 -11.89 10.28
C ARG A 274 14.81 -10.66 9.38
N SER A 275 13.60 -10.19 9.06
CA SER A 275 13.39 -8.98 8.26
C SER A 275 13.85 -7.74 9.01
N TYR A 276 14.54 -6.84 8.30
CA TYR A 276 14.95 -5.53 8.82
C TYR A 276 14.62 -4.46 7.81
N VAL A 277 14.01 -3.36 8.27
CA VAL A 277 13.59 -2.22 7.45
C VAL A 277 14.56 -1.06 7.68
N PHE A 278 14.90 -0.37 6.59
CA PHE A 278 15.72 0.83 6.56
C PHE A 278 14.85 2.03 6.20
N PHE A 279 15.22 3.19 6.74
CA PHE A 279 14.45 4.41 6.62
C PHE A 279 15.16 5.49 5.82
N SER A 280 14.41 6.49 5.39
CA SER A 280 14.92 7.77 4.90
C SER A 280 14.23 8.91 5.61
N GLU A 281 14.93 10.02 5.77
CA GLU A 281 14.31 11.26 6.21
C GLU A 281 13.40 11.79 5.10
N THR A 282 12.20 12.20 5.48
CA THR A 282 11.20 12.75 4.58
C THR A 282 10.87 14.16 5.00
N ARG A 283 10.95 15.11 4.06
CA ARG A 283 10.52 16.48 4.28
C ARG A 283 9.02 16.56 4.06
N LEU A 284 8.27 16.41 5.12
CA LEU A 284 6.83 16.59 5.18
C LEU A 284 6.51 17.74 6.12
N ASN A 285 5.41 18.45 5.88
CA ASN A 285 4.92 19.41 6.89
C ASN A 285 4.55 18.65 8.18
N PRO A 286 4.60 19.29 9.35
CA PRO A 286 4.26 18.63 10.62
C PRO A 286 2.88 17.96 10.62
N ASN A 287 1.91 18.52 9.89
CA ASN A 287 0.54 18.03 9.80
C ASN A 287 0.31 17.01 8.66
N ASP A 288 1.31 16.77 7.82
CA ASP A 288 1.19 15.77 6.76
C ASP A 288 1.28 14.36 7.35
N GLU A 289 0.52 13.44 6.76
CA GLU A 289 0.63 12.03 7.04
C GLU A 289 1.81 11.41 6.25
N PRO A 290 2.33 10.23 6.65
CA PRO A 290 3.45 9.59 5.96
C PRO A 290 3.09 9.22 4.52
N LEU A 291 4.12 9.09 3.69
CA LEU A 291 3.93 8.65 2.30
C LEU A 291 3.69 7.14 2.26
N GLY A 292 2.56 6.75 1.67
CA GLY A 292 2.31 5.36 1.31
C GLY A 292 3.12 4.91 0.10
N ALA A 293 3.04 3.63 -0.24
CA ALA A 293 3.76 3.04 -1.39
C ALA A 293 3.33 3.63 -2.75
N GLN A 294 2.17 4.27 -2.84
CA GLN A 294 1.76 5.06 -4.01
C GLN A 294 2.55 6.36 -4.15
N GLY A 295 3.31 6.77 -3.13
CA GLY A 295 4.11 8.01 -3.12
C GLY A 295 3.30 9.27 -2.80
N ILE A 296 2.16 9.10 -2.16
CA ILE A 296 1.27 10.19 -1.72
C ILE A 296 1.04 10.12 -0.20
N PRO A 297 0.72 11.27 0.46
CA PRO A 297 0.36 11.26 1.87
C PRO A 297 -0.89 10.41 2.13
N LEU A 298 -0.80 9.52 3.11
CA LEU A 298 -1.92 8.71 3.56
C LEU A 298 -3.04 9.58 4.18
N THR A 299 -4.18 8.97 4.43
CA THR A 299 -5.32 9.61 5.09
C THR A 299 -5.89 8.65 6.13
N PRO A 300 -5.91 9.01 7.43
CA PRO A 300 -6.47 8.16 8.48
C PRO A 300 -7.91 7.74 8.18
N GLY A 301 -8.21 6.44 8.37
CA GLY A 301 -9.54 5.89 8.11
C GLY A 301 -9.95 5.87 6.63
N ARG A 302 -9.04 6.21 5.69
CA ARG A 302 -9.30 6.25 4.25
C ARG A 302 -8.21 5.57 3.40
N SER A 303 -7.01 5.35 3.91
CA SER A 303 -5.92 4.69 3.20
C SER A 303 -5.79 3.23 3.61
N LEU A 304 -5.52 2.36 2.64
CA LEU A 304 -5.32 0.93 2.82
C LEU A 304 -3.97 0.50 2.28
N ALA A 305 -3.26 -0.33 3.04
CA ALA A 305 -2.24 -1.21 2.51
C ALA A 305 -2.90 -2.48 1.99
N VAL A 306 -2.54 -2.88 0.76
CA VAL A 306 -3.10 -4.03 0.04
C VAL A 306 -2.01 -4.89 -0.59
N ASP A 307 -2.37 -6.05 -1.13
CA ASP A 307 -1.46 -6.85 -1.94
C ASP A 307 -1.27 -6.19 -3.33
N PRO A 308 -0.10 -5.60 -3.61
CA PRO A 308 0.13 -4.89 -4.86
C PRO A 308 0.31 -5.82 -6.06
N THR A 309 0.37 -7.12 -5.85
CA THR A 309 0.37 -8.12 -6.94
C THR A 309 -1.04 -8.34 -7.48
N ILE A 310 -2.06 -7.96 -6.73
CA ILE A 310 -3.48 -8.13 -7.03
C ILE A 310 -4.15 -6.78 -7.29
N HIS A 311 -4.02 -5.84 -6.35
CA HIS A 311 -4.68 -4.54 -6.42
C HIS A 311 -3.80 -3.47 -7.06
N VAL A 312 -4.42 -2.57 -7.82
CA VAL A 312 -3.79 -1.37 -8.37
C VAL A 312 -3.95 -0.24 -7.36
N TYR A 313 -2.88 0.52 -7.09
CA TYR A 313 -3.00 1.71 -6.24
C TYR A 313 -3.98 2.73 -6.83
N GLY A 314 -4.76 3.34 -5.96
CA GLY A 314 -5.86 4.23 -6.30
C GLY A 314 -7.21 3.51 -6.42
N THR A 315 -7.26 2.17 -6.37
CA THR A 315 -8.53 1.42 -6.40
C THR A 315 -9.37 1.76 -5.16
N PRO A 316 -10.61 2.23 -5.35
CA PRO A 316 -11.52 2.43 -4.23
C PRO A 316 -12.07 1.10 -3.72
N ILE A 317 -12.18 0.96 -2.40
CA ILE A 317 -12.62 -0.26 -1.73
C ILE A 317 -13.59 0.13 -0.61
N TRP A 318 -14.81 -0.39 -0.66
CA TRP A 318 -15.78 -0.27 0.41
C TRP A 318 -15.54 -1.36 1.44
N ILE A 319 -15.38 -0.97 2.70
CA ILE A 319 -15.25 -1.87 3.84
C ILE A 319 -16.53 -1.81 4.67
N ASP A 320 -17.07 -2.98 5.03
CA ASP A 320 -18.16 -3.13 5.97
C ASP A 320 -17.77 -4.22 6.98
N ALA A 321 -17.35 -3.78 8.16
CA ALA A 321 -16.86 -4.64 9.22
C ALA A 321 -17.24 -4.10 10.60
N LYS A 322 -17.03 -4.90 11.64
CA LYS A 322 -17.10 -4.46 13.02
C LYS A 322 -15.72 -4.51 13.66
N PHE A 323 -15.30 -3.40 14.23
CA PHE A 323 -13.98 -3.26 14.85
C PHE A 323 -14.08 -2.88 16.33
N PRO A 324 -13.02 -3.15 17.12
CA PRO A 324 -12.90 -2.74 18.51
C PRO A 324 -12.35 -1.30 18.61
N ILE A 325 -13.06 -0.30 18.08
CA ILE A 325 -12.62 1.12 18.07
C ILE A 325 -12.75 1.73 19.48
N THR A 326 -13.94 1.60 20.09
CA THR A 326 -14.25 2.22 21.38
C THR A 326 -13.97 1.31 22.58
N GLY A 327 -13.33 0.17 22.39
CA GLY A 327 -13.01 -0.80 23.44
C GLY A 327 -12.46 -2.09 22.82
N ASP A 328 -12.39 -3.17 23.59
CA ASP A 328 -11.75 -4.42 23.17
C ASP A 328 -12.66 -5.34 22.37
N VAL A 329 -13.98 -5.11 22.42
CA VAL A 329 -14.97 -5.92 21.73
C VAL A 329 -15.25 -5.31 20.35
N PRO A 330 -15.22 -6.11 19.24
CA PRO A 330 -15.49 -5.61 17.89
C PRO A 330 -16.98 -5.37 17.65
N LYS A 331 -17.51 -4.26 18.17
CA LYS A 331 -18.92 -3.86 18.08
C LYS A 331 -19.18 -2.64 17.20
N ASP A 332 -18.14 -1.82 16.97
CA ASP A 332 -18.29 -0.55 16.27
C ASP A 332 -18.35 -0.79 14.77
N ASN A 333 -19.40 -0.30 14.13
CA ASN A 333 -19.56 -0.42 12.68
C ASN A 333 -18.50 0.44 11.97
N PHE A 334 -17.65 -0.20 11.20
CA PHE A 334 -16.67 0.46 10.32
C PHE A 334 -17.13 0.30 8.87
N ARG A 335 -17.72 1.35 8.32
CA ARG A 335 -18.32 1.37 6.98
C ARG A 335 -17.82 2.57 6.22
N HIS A 336 -16.68 2.38 5.52
CA HIS A 336 -15.98 3.48 4.85
C HIS A 336 -15.55 3.12 3.44
N LEU A 337 -15.64 4.10 2.54
CA LEU A 337 -14.96 4.06 1.26
C LEU A 337 -13.50 4.45 1.46
N MET A 338 -12.62 3.51 1.17
CA MET A 338 -11.17 3.62 1.36
C MET A 338 -10.42 3.39 0.05
N PHE A 339 -9.12 3.64 0.04
CA PHE A 339 -8.32 3.63 -1.19
C PHE A 339 -7.04 2.83 -1.00
N ALA A 340 -6.72 1.97 -1.97
CA ALA A 340 -5.46 1.25 -2.02
C ALA A 340 -4.32 2.23 -2.31
N GLN A 341 -3.56 2.64 -1.29
CA GLN A 341 -2.51 3.66 -1.39
C GLN A 341 -1.17 3.20 -0.83
N ASP A 342 -1.17 2.03 -0.19
CA ASP A 342 0.00 1.50 0.49
C ASP A 342 0.11 -0.02 0.33
N THR A 343 1.19 -0.61 0.86
CA THR A 343 1.43 -2.06 0.90
C THR A 343 2.31 -2.44 2.07
N GLY A 344 2.27 -3.71 2.43
CA GLY A 344 3.16 -4.32 3.42
C GLY A 344 3.55 -5.74 3.01
N SER A 345 4.70 -6.21 3.50
CA SER A 345 5.20 -7.56 3.17
C SER A 345 4.27 -8.68 3.66
N ALA A 346 3.55 -8.43 4.76
CA ALA A 346 2.57 -9.34 5.34
C ALA A 346 1.15 -9.21 4.75
N ILE A 347 0.90 -8.19 3.91
CA ILE A 347 -0.41 -7.92 3.34
C ILE A 347 -0.53 -8.68 2.02
N ARG A 348 -1.02 -9.92 2.09
CA ARG A 348 -1.13 -10.83 0.96
C ARG A 348 -2.52 -11.42 0.85
N GLY A 349 -3.07 -11.42 -0.40
CA GLY A 349 -4.38 -11.99 -0.70
C GLY A 349 -5.37 -10.98 -1.27
N ALA A 350 -6.41 -11.53 -1.92
CA ALA A 350 -7.36 -10.74 -2.71
C ALA A 350 -8.28 -9.85 -1.84
N ALA A 351 -8.61 -10.30 -0.63
CA ALA A 351 -9.46 -9.57 0.31
C ALA A 351 -8.72 -9.33 1.65
N ARG A 352 -7.43 -8.98 1.58
CA ARG A 352 -6.58 -8.64 2.72
C ARG A 352 -6.23 -7.15 2.65
N ALA A 353 -6.54 -6.42 3.70
CA ALA A 353 -6.11 -5.03 3.80
C ALA A 353 -5.66 -4.68 5.23
N ASP A 354 -4.75 -3.69 5.30
CA ASP A 354 -4.32 -3.05 6.53
C ASP A 354 -4.78 -1.60 6.52
N ILE A 355 -5.46 -1.17 7.57
CA ILE A 355 -6.14 0.13 7.64
C ILE A 355 -5.21 1.12 8.32
N TYR A 356 -4.96 2.25 7.66
CA TYR A 356 -4.19 3.34 8.25
C TYR A 356 -5.05 4.15 9.21
N PHE A 357 -4.65 4.23 10.48
CA PHE A 357 -5.36 4.94 11.54
C PHE A 357 -4.77 6.30 11.90
N GLY A 358 -3.64 6.70 11.30
CA GLY A 358 -2.99 7.98 11.58
C GLY A 358 -1.87 7.86 12.62
N HIS A 359 -1.76 8.88 13.46
CA HIS A 359 -0.79 8.99 14.55
C HIS A 359 -1.46 9.58 15.78
N GLY A 360 -0.78 9.55 16.93
CA GLY A 360 -1.27 10.07 18.20
C GLY A 360 -1.30 9.01 19.30
N GLU A 361 -1.60 9.43 20.53
CA GLU A 361 -1.43 8.64 21.73
C GLU A 361 -2.33 7.38 21.76
N ASP A 362 -3.60 7.53 21.39
CA ASP A 362 -4.58 6.42 21.42
C ASP A 362 -4.53 5.52 20.18
N VAL A 363 -3.93 6.00 19.09
CA VAL A 363 -3.97 5.32 17.78
C VAL A 363 -3.29 3.95 17.79
N PRO A 364 -2.12 3.75 18.47
CA PRO A 364 -1.49 2.43 18.58
C PRO A 364 -2.43 1.39 19.19
N HIS A 365 -3.18 1.76 20.24
CA HIS A 365 -4.12 0.87 20.94
C HIS A 365 -5.29 0.47 20.04
N ILE A 366 -5.82 1.39 19.24
CA ILE A 366 -6.91 1.10 18.29
C ILE A 366 -6.38 0.21 17.17
N ALA A 367 -5.36 0.66 16.45
CA ALA A 367 -4.80 -0.06 15.29
C ALA A 367 -4.29 -1.45 15.68
N GLY A 368 -3.63 -1.57 16.83
CA GLY A 368 -3.01 -2.80 17.32
C GLY A 368 -3.98 -3.92 17.68
N ARG A 369 -5.27 -3.60 17.86
CA ARG A 369 -6.35 -4.57 18.17
C ARG A 369 -7.11 -5.05 16.93
N ILE A 370 -6.96 -4.39 15.78
CA ILE A 370 -7.69 -4.77 14.57
C ILE A 370 -7.18 -6.11 14.02
N LYS A 371 -8.04 -7.12 14.00
CA LYS A 371 -7.80 -8.47 13.47
C LYS A 371 -9.12 -9.16 13.08
N GLN A 372 -10.00 -8.43 12.39
CA GLN A 372 -11.38 -8.83 12.16
C GLN A 372 -11.67 -9.13 10.70
N PHE A 373 -12.70 -9.94 10.49
CA PHE A 373 -13.27 -10.21 9.18
C PHE A 373 -14.39 -9.22 8.86
N GLY A 374 -14.61 -8.98 7.57
CA GLY A 374 -15.70 -8.15 7.07
C GLY A 374 -15.77 -8.14 5.56
N LYS A 375 -16.84 -7.54 5.01
CA LYS A 375 -17.04 -7.47 3.57
C LYS A 375 -15.97 -6.60 2.90
N PHE A 376 -15.35 -7.13 1.87
CA PHE A 376 -14.38 -6.43 1.03
C PHE A 376 -15.00 -6.19 -0.35
N VAL A 377 -15.40 -4.96 -0.64
CA VAL A 377 -16.08 -4.63 -1.89
C VAL A 377 -15.24 -3.64 -2.68
N MET A 378 -14.59 -4.12 -3.73
CA MET A 378 -13.83 -3.29 -4.63
C MET A 378 -14.76 -2.51 -5.57
N LEU A 379 -14.54 -1.22 -5.74
CA LEU A 379 -15.21 -0.43 -6.76
C LEU A 379 -14.41 -0.51 -8.06
N VAL A 380 -14.93 -1.29 -9.00
CA VAL A 380 -14.32 -1.48 -10.31
C VAL A 380 -14.79 -0.38 -11.25
N PRO A 381 -13.90 0.32 -11.97
CA PRO A 381 -14.30 1.32 -12.94
C PRO A 381 -15.26 0.72 -13.98
N LYS A 382 -16.33 1.43 -14.33
CA LYS A 382 -17.22 1.05 -15.42
C LYS A 382 -16.41 0.96 -16.73
N GLY A 383 -16.71 -0.02 -17.58
CA GLY A 383 -15.93 -0.31 -18.79
C GLY A 383 -14.77 -1.31 -18.59
N VAL A 384 -14.41 -1.68 -17.34
CA VAL A 384 -13.49 -2.80 -17.07
C VAL A 384 -14.26 -4.11 -17.14
N VAL A 385 -13.84 -5.03 -17.99
CA VAL A 385 -14.47 -6.35 -18.13
C VAL A 385 -14.04 -7.26 -16.97
N LEU A 386 -15.01 -7.88 -16.30
CA LEU A 386 -14.77 -8.98 -15.37
C LEU A 386 -14.88 -10.31 -16.11
N VAL A 387 -14.04 -11.29 -15.78
CA VAL A 387 -14.13 -12.63 -16.36
C VAL A 387 -15.48 -13.25 -15.99
N GLY A 388 -16.26 -13.63 -17.03
CA GLY A 388 -17.62 -14.18 -16.86
C GLY A 388 -18.76 -13.18 -17.08
N SER A 389 -18.47 -11.89 -17.33
CA SER A 389 -19.46 -10.91 -17.81
C SER A 389 -19.35 -10.68 -19.32
N ALA A 390 -20.46 -10.36 -19.98
CA ALA A 390 -20.44 -9.98 -21.39
C ALA A 390 -19.54 -8.75 -21.59
N PRO A 391 -18.72 -8.68 -22.65
CA PRO A 391 -17.80 -7.57 -22.86
C PRO A 391 -18.57 -6.29 -23.19
N GLU A 392 -18.36 -5.24 -22.37
CA GLU A 392 -18.61 -3.88 -22.79
C GLU A 392 -17.47 -3.41 -23.71
N PRO A 393 -17.70 -2.56 -24.72
CA PRO A 393 -16.66 -2.09 -25.61
C PRO A 393 -15.60 -1.32 -24.80
N VAL A 394 -14.36 -1.83 -24.83
CA VAL A 394 -13.21 -1.22 -24.15
C VAL A 394 -12.49 -0.31 -25.14
N GLU A 395 -12.51 0.98 -24.87
CA GLU A 395 -11.69 1.94 -25.60
C GLU A 395 -10.23 1.84 -25.10
N VAL A 396 -9.30 1.68 -26.03
CA VAL A 396 -7.87 1.59 -25.71
C VAL A 396 -7.34 2.99 -25.34
N ILE A 397 -6.92 3.19 -24.11
CA ILE A 397 -6.29 4.43 -23.67
C ILE A 397 -4.78 4.30 -23.83
N PRO A 398 -4.11 5.26 -24.50
CA PRO A 398 -2.66 5.30 -24.55
C PRO A 398 -2.07 5.46 -23.13
N LEU A 399 -1.06 4.66 -22.82
CA LEU A 399 -0.31 4.82 -21.58
C LEU A 399 0.43 6.17 -21.57
N PRO A 400 0.52 6.84 -20.40
CA PRO A 400 1.33 8.04 -20.28
C PRO A 400 2.79 7.76 -20.70
N ARG A 401 3.37 8.66 -21.49
CA ARG A 401 4.76 8.54 -21.92
C ARG A 401 5.69 8.56 -20.69
N PRO A 402 6.72 7.72 -20.62
CA PRO A 402 7.70 7.81 -19.55
C PRO A 402 8.38 9.17 -19.58
N ARG A 403 8.55 9.80 -18.40
CA ARG A 403 9.27 11.07 -18.28
C ARG A 403 10.69 10.94 -18.82
N PRO A 404 11.22 11.96 -19.53
CA PRO A 404 12.63 12.02 -19.91
C PRO A 404 13.51 11.90 -18.65
N LYS A 405 14.64 11.20 -18.78
CA LYS A 405 15.54 10.84 -17.67
C LYS A 405 16.26 12.02 -16.98
N GLU A 406 16.11 13.25 -17.44
CA GLU A 406 16.98 14.38 -17.07
C GLU A 406 16.56 15.20 -15.84
N ILE A 407 15.38 15.00 -15.26
CA ILE A 407 14.89 15.93 -14.20
C ILE A 407 15.22 15.47 -12.77
N VAL A 408 15.85 14.31 -12.57
CA VAL A 408 16.13 13.77 -11.20
C VAL A 408 17.45 14.30 -10.61
N ALA A 409 18.31 14.94 -11.39
CA ALA A 409 19.65 15.35 -10.95
C ALA A 409 19.77 16.76 -10.36
N ALA A 410 18.74 17.65 -10.53
CA ALA A 410 18.92 19.06 -10.28
C ALA A 410 18.49 19.57 -8.87
N ASN A 411 17.83 18.79 -8.03
CA ASN A 411 17.27 19.27 -6.76
C ASN A 411 17.60 18.43 -5.52
N ALA A 412 18.81 17.87 -5.42
CA ALA A 412 19.30 17.36 -4.16
C ALA A 412 20.09 18.47 -3.46
N PRO A 413 19.58 19.10 -2.38
CA PRO A 413 20.36 20.08 -1.64
C PRO A 413 21.54 19.42 -0.95
N ALA A 414 22.68 20.10 -0.97
CA ALA A 414 23.90 19.70 -0.28
C ALA A 414 23.62 19.49 1.22
N ARG A 415 24.07 18.38 1.78
CA ARG A 415 24.07 18.14 3.23
C ARG A 415 24.91 19.22 3.93
N PRO A 416 24.43 19.80 5.05
CA PRO A 416 25.31 20.57 5.92
C PRO A 416 26.43 19.66 6.42
N ALA A 417 27.65 20.16 6.38
CA ALA A 417 28.83 19.47 6.91
C ALA A 417 28.66 19.23 8.42
N LEU A 418 28.92 18.01 8.89
CA LEU A 418 28.98 17.72 10.32
C LEU A 418 30.07 18.54 10.98
N PRO A 419 29.85 19.13 12.17
CA PRO A 419 30.90 19.82 12.90
C PRO A 419 32.03 18.86 13.26
N LYS A 420 33.25 19.28 13.00
CA LYS A 420 34.48 18.55 13.41
C LYS A 420 34.53 18.50 14.94
N PRO A 421 34.99 17.39 15.52
CA PRO A 421 35.26 17.34 16.96
C PRO A 421 36.32 18.39 17.31
N ARG A 422 36.08 19.17 18.35
CA ARG A 422 37.06 20.10 18.92
C ARG A 422 38.16 19.31 19.64
N PRO A 423 39.40 19.86 19.65
CA PRO A 423 40.55 19.20 20.23
C PRO A 423 40.42 18.95 21.74
#